data_4cc8eb2b81d6c8a899415ab2499ce159
#
_entry.id   4cc8eb2b81d6c8a899415ab2499ce159
#
_cell.length_a   1.000
_cell.length_b   1.000
_cell.length_c   1.000
_cell.angle_alpha   90.00
_cell.angle_beta   90.00
_cell.angle_gamma   90.00
#
_symmetry.space_group_name_H-M   'P 1'
#
loop_
_entity.id
_entity.type
_entity.pdbx_description
1 polymer ?
#
loop_
_entity_poly.entity_id
_entity_poly.type
_entity_poly.pdbx_seq_one_letter_code
_entity_poly.pdbx_strand_id
1 'polypeptide(L)'
;RKLHDMIGISRFANHKFAEAEEAFKRAEQVGEISQMGRNYYGEVKKGYADFWKREAEIRTAEAEADDLPRVKLTTGKGEIVIELFENEAPETVGNFVNLVEQGYYDGLKFHRVLENFMAQTGCPKGDGSGGPGYRIYCECLTRNDHRKFFTGSLGMAHGGPNTGGSQFFITFRPTANLNGKRTCFGRVI
;
A
#
# COMPACT_ATOMS: atom_id res chain seq x y z
N ARG A 1 -20.97 4.70 -22.94
CA ARG A 1 -20.24 3.71 -22.08
C ARG A 1 -18.83 4.23 -21.85
N LYS A 2 -18.44 4.41 -20.61
CA LYS A 2 -17.09 4.91 -20.20
C LYS A 2 -15.98 3.87 -20.40
N LEU A 3 -15.90 3.26 -21.59
CA LEU A 3 -14.99 2.13 -21.83
C LEU A 3 -13.52 2.52 -21.62
N HIS A 4 -13.09 3.62 -22.23
CA HIS A 4 -11.70 4.08 -22.12
C HIS A 4 -11.33 4.47 -20.68
N ASP A 5 -12.25 5.06 -19.92
CA ASP A 5 -12.06 5.37 -18.51
C ASP A 5 -11.85 4.09 -17.68
N MET A 6 -12.69 3.08 -17.86
CA MET A 6 -12.57 1.79 -17.18
C MET A 6 -11.26 1.05 -17.54
N ILE A 7 -10.87 1.09 -18.81
CA ILE A 7 -9.57 0.55 -19.25
C ILE A 7 -8.43 1.28 -18.54
N GLY A 8 -8.45 2.60 -18.51
CA GLY A 8 -7.44 3.41 -17.82
C GLY A 8 -7.32 3.07 -16.34
N ILE A 9 -8.46 2.97 -15.63
CA ILE A 9 -8.52 2.60 -14.22
C ILE A 9 -7.92 1.20 -13.99
N SER A 10 -8.32 0.21 -14.81
CA SER A 10 -7.80 -1.15 -14.72
C SER A 10 -6.29 -1.21 -14.99
N ARG A 11 -5.80 -0.52 -16.02
CA ARG A 11 -4.38 -0.45 -16.37
C ARG A 11 -3.56 0.21 -15.25
N PHE A 12 -4.07 1.30 -14.69
CA PHE A 12 -3.44 1.98 -13.55
C PHE A 12 -3.30 1.06 -12.33
N ALA A 13 -4.37 0.34 -11.97
CA ALA A 13 -4.35 -0.60 -10.84
C ALA A 13 -3.36 -1.76 -11.05
N ASN A 14 -3.09 -2.13 -12.29
CA ASN A 14 -2.15 -3.19 -12.69
C ASN A 14 -0.74 -2.65 -13.05
N HIS A 15 -0.40 -1.44 -12.65
CA HIS A 15 0.90 -0.78 -12.87
C HIS A 15 1.28 -0.56 -14.35
N LYS A 16 0.31 -0.65 -15.28
CA LYS A 16 0.49 -0.39 -16.71
C LYS A 16 0.27 1.09 -17.00
N PHE A 17 1.14 1.94 -16.44
CA PHE A 17 0.92 3.39 -16.39
C PHE A 17 0.93 4.05 -17.77
N ALA A 18 1.79 3.64 -18.71
CA ALA A 18 1.79 4.16 -20.07
C ALA A 18 0.47 3.84 -20.81
N GLU A 19 0.00 2.59 -20.70
CA GLU A 19 -1.27 2.16 -21.30
C GLU A 19 -2.47 2.83 -20.61
N ALA A 20 -2.36 3.11 -19.31
CA ALA A 20 -3.37 3.85 -18.56
C ALA A 20 -3.46 5.29 -19.05
N GLU A 21 -2.32 5.94 -19.28
CA GLU A 21 -2.24 7.30 -19.80
C GLU A 21 -2.96 7.44 -21.14
N GLU A 22 -2.67 6.54 -22.09
CA GLU A 22 -3.34 6.54 -23.40
C GLU A 22 -4.86 6.37 -23.29
N ALA A 23 -5.30 5.44 -22.42
CA ALA A 23 -6.72 5.20 -22.22
C ALA A 23 -7.42 6.41 -21.59
N PHE A 24 -6.81 7.03 -20.58
CA PHE A 24 -7.36 8.24 -19.95
C PHE A 24 -7.39 9.43 -20.91
N LYS A 25 -6.36 9.61 -21.73
CA LYS A 25 -6.32 10.64 -22.78
C LYS A 25 -7.50 10.49 -23.75
N ARG A 26 -7.78 9.26 -24.20
CA ARG A 26 -8.94 8.96 -25.05
C ARG A 26 -10.26 9.24 -24.33
N ALA A 27 -10.39 8.81 -23.07
CA ALA A 27 -11.57 9.08 -22.27
C ALA A 27 -11.84 10.58 -22.08
N GLU A 28 -10.79 11.38 -21.90
CA GLU A 28 -10.88 12.84 -21.79
C GLU A 28 -11.32 13.47 -23.11
N GLN A 29 -10.76 13.04 -24.26
CA GLN A 29 -11.12 13.53 -25.60
C GLN A 29 -12.59 13.31 -25.96
N VAL A 30 -13.19 12.20 -25.52
CA VAL A 30 -14.61 11.88 -25.77
C VAL A 30 -15.53 12.32 -24.63
N GLY A 31 -15.02 13.04 -23.63
CA GLY A 31 -15.80 13.56 -22.50
C GLY A 31 -16.33 12.48 -21.52
N GLU A 32 -15.77 11.27 -21.55
CA GLU A 32 -16.23 10.13 -20.76
C GLU A 32 -15.39 9.84 -19.51
N ILE A 33 -14.39 10.67 -19.19
CA ILE A 33 -13.52 10.45 -18.04
C ILE A 33 -14.25 10.72 -16.72
N SER A 34 -14.25 9.74 -15.82
CA SER A 34 -14.82 9.86 -14.47
C SER A 34 -13.94 10.69 -13.53
N GLN A 35 -14.47 11.07 -12.37
CA GLN A 35 -13.66 11.72 -11.33
C GLN A 35 -12.48 10.83 -10.88
N MET A 36 -12.69 9.52 -10.76
CA MET A 36 -11.65 8.56 -10.44
C MET A 36 -10.59 8.51 -11.54
N GLY A 37 -11.01 8.43 -12.82
CA GLY A 37 -10.09 8.46 -13.96
C GLY A 37 -9.27 9.75 -14.01
N ARG A 38 -9.88 10.92 -13.79
CA ARG A 38 -9.16 12.20 -13.70
C ARG A 38 -8.10 12.20 -12.59
N ASN A 39 -8.43 11.67 -11.42
CA ASN A 39 -7.49 11.58 -10.31
C ASN A 39 -6.27 10.71 -10.68
N TYR A 40 -6.51 9.51 -11.26
CA TYR A 40 -5.44 8.61 -11.66
C TYR A 40 -4.62 9.13 -12.83
N TYR A 41 -5.27 9.75 -13.81
CA TYR A 41 -4.57 10.41 -14.90
C TYR A 41 -3.66 11.54 -14.39
N GLY A 42 -4.13 12.29 -13.39
CA GLY A 42 -3.30 13.26 -12.69
C GLY A 42 -2.06 12.65 -12.03
N GLU A 43 -2.19 11.48 -11.41
CA GLU A 43 -1.04 10.78 -10.80
C GLU A 43 -0.06 10.24 -11.85
N VAL A 44 -0.55 9.69 -12.96
CA VAL A 44 0.31 9.28 -14.09
C VAL A 44 1.11 10.46 -14.60
N LYS A 45 0.48 11.61 -14.83
CA LYS A 45 1.14 12.85 -15.28
C LYS A 45 2.19 13.39 -14.29
N LYS A 46 2.10 13.03 -13.01
CA LYS A 46 3.09 13.38 -11.97
C LYS A 46 4.28 12.42 -11.89
N GLY A 47 4.43 11.52 -12.85
CA GLY A 47 5.59 10.62 -12.93
C GLY A 47 5.42 9.31 -12.16
N TYR A 48 4.20 8.83 -11.93
CA TYR A 48 3.98 7.56 -11.24
C TYR A 48 4.58 6.36 -12.02
N ALA A 49 4.73 6.50 -13.35
CA ALA A 49 5.42 5.53 -14.20
C ALA A 49 6.92 5.41 -13.83
N ASP A 50 7.58 6.53 -13.53
CA ASP A 50 9.01 6.54 -13.14
C ASP A 50 9.19 5.95 -11.74
N PHE A 51 8.26 6.20 -10.82
CA PHE A 51 8.27 5.55 -9.51
C PHE A 51 8.13 4.04 -9.64
N TRP A 52 7.25 3.57 -10.53
CA TRP A 52 7.09 2.15 -10.79
C TRP A 52 8.32 1.52 -11.43
N LYS A 53 8.96 2.19 -12.37
CA LYS A 53 10.21 1.69 -12.98
C LYS A 53 11.27 1.41 -11.91
N ARG A 54 11.50 2.36 -10.99
CA ARG A 54 12.43 2.20 -9.87
C ARG A 54 11.99 1.07 -8.93
N GLU A 55 10.70 1.01 -8.60
CA GLU A 55 10.14 -0.04 -7.76
C GLU A 55 10.32 -1.43 -8.39
N ALA A 56 10.15 -1.55 -9.71
CA ALA A 56 10.34 -2.81 -10.43
C ALA A 56 11.81 -3.26 -10.40
N GLU A 57 12.75 -2.33 -10.55
CA GLU A 57 14.19 -2.61 -10.40
C GLU A 57 14.52 -3.12 -8.99
N ILE A 58 13.99 -2.46 -7.96
CA ILE A 58 14.16 -2.87 -6.56
C ILE A 58 13.57 -4.27 -6.34
N ARG A 59 12.34 -4.54 -6.82
CA ARG A 59 11.70 -5.85 -6.70
C ARG A 59 12.48 -6.97 -7.38
N THR A 60 13.13 -6.68 -8.49
CA THR A 60 14.00 -7.65 -9.16
C THR A 60 15.21 -7.99 -8.30
N ALA A 61 15.89 -6.99 -7.76
CA ALA A 61 17.03 -7.19 -6.88
C ALA A 61 16.64 -7.92 -5.59
N GLU A 62 15.52 -7.56 -4.98
CA GLU A 62 14.99 -8.24 -3.78
C GLU A 62 14.62 -9.71 -4.06
N ALA A 63 14.05 -9.99 -5.24
CA ALA A 63 13.72 -11.37 -5.63
C ALA A 63 14.97 -12.23 -5.90
N GLU A 64 16.07 -11.63 -6.39
CA GLU A 64 17.36 -12.31 -6.57
C GLU A 64 18.06 -12.54 -5.23
N ALA A 65 18.00 -11.60 -4.30
CA ALA A 65 18.58 -11.71 -2.97
C ALA A 65 17.81 -12.70 -2.08
N ASP A 66 16.49 -12.75 -2.20
CA ASP A 66 15.56 -13.61 -1.45
C ASP A 66 15.79 -13.61 0.08
N ASP A 67 16.14 -12.44 0.62
CA ASP A 67 16.56 -12.25 2.01
C ASP A 67 15.57 -11.44 2.87
N LEU A 68 14.52 -10.88 2.25
CA LEU A 68 13.52 -10.12 2.99
C LEU A 68 12.68 -11.02 3.92
N PRO A 69 12.43 -10.57 5.17
CA PRO A 69 11.55 -11.28 6.09
C PRO A 69 10.14 -11.44 5.51
N ARG A 70 9.54 -12.62 5.72
CA ARG A 70 8.20 -12.93 5.25
C ARG A 70 7.28 -13.29 6.41
N VAL A 71 6.07 -12.79 6.34
CA VAL A 71 4.98 -13.12 7.27
C VAL A 71 3.79 -13.65 6.48
N LYS A 72 3.20 -14.75 6.97
CA LYS A 72 1.99 -15.33 6.41
C LYS A 72 0.79 -14.99 7.30
N LEU A 73 -0.20 -14.30 6.71
CA LEU A 73 -1.50 -14.07 7.33
C LEU A 73 -2.46 -15.18 6.92
N THR A 74 -2.87 -16.02 7.85
CA THR A 74 -3.91 -17.04 7.64
C THR A 74 -5.27 -16.46 8.00
N THR A 75 -6.18 -16.41 7.04
CA THR A 75 -7.52 -15.84 7.23
C THR A 75 -8.61 -16.85 6.87
N GLY A 76 -9.84 -16.60 7.28
CA GLY A 76 -11.00 -17.42 6.89
C GLY A 76 -11.33 -17.36 5.38
N LYS A 77 -10.62 -16.54 4.59
CA LYS A 77 -10.79 -16.39 3.13
C LYS A 77 -9.54 -16.81 2.32
N GLY A 78 -8.51 -17.27 2.98
CA GLY A 78 -7.26 -17.71 2.37
C GLY A 78 -6.02 -17.12 3.04
N GLU A 79 -4.88 -17.44 2.49
CA GLU A 79 -3.58 -17.01 2.97
C GLU A 79 -3.09 -15.80 2.18
N ILE A 80 -2.38 -14.91 2.87
CA ILE A 80 -1.70 -13.75 2.27
C ILE A 80 -0.25 -13.81 2.74
N VAL A 81 0.69 -13.88 1.81
CA VAL A 81 2.12 -13.80 2.12
C VAL A 81 2.60 -12.38 1.90
N ILE A 82 3.35 -11.87 2.85
CA ILE A 82 3.84 -10.50 2.89
C ILE A 82 5.37 -10.52 3.01
N GLU A 83 6.05 -9.78 2.17
CA GLU A 83 7.46 -9.42 2.34
C GLU A 83 7.57 -8.07 3.06
N LEU A 84 8.54 -7.97 3.98
CA LEU A 84 8.73 -6.78 4.81
C LEU A 84 9.98 -6.02 4.39
N PHE A 85 9.90 -4.70 4.30
CA PHE A 85 10.97 -3.80 3.87
C PHE A 85 11.81 -3.36 5.07
N GLU A 86 12.60 -4.28 5.65
CA GLU A 86 13.38 -4.00 6.86
C GLU A 86 14.48 -2.95 6.65
N ASN A 87 14.99 -2.82 5.42
CA ASN A 87 16.00 -1.84 5.10
C ASN A 87 15.47 -0.41 5.07
N GLU A 88 14.24 -0.20 4.54
CA GLU A 88 13.63 1.12 4.41
C GLU A 88 12.74 1.50 5.59
N ALA A 89 12.27 0.52 6.38
CA ALA A 89 11.39 0.77 7.52
C ALA A 89 11.72 -0.13 8.73
N PRO A 90 12.98 -0.15 9.23
CA PRO A 90 13.45 -1.08 10.26
C PRO A 90 12.64 -1.02 11.56
N GLU A 91 12.30 0.17 12.05
CA GLU A 91 11.53 0.34 13.29
C GLU A 91 10.09 -0.17 13.14
N THR A 92 9.47 0.12 11.99
CA THR A 92 8.10 -0.33 11.69
C THR A 92 8.05 -1.84 11.50
N VAL A 93 9.02 -2.41 10.79
CA VAL A 93 9.15 -3.86 10.58
C VAL A 93 9.44 -4.56 11.90
N GLY A 94 10.41 -4.09 12.69
CA GLY A 94 10.74 -4.66 13.99
C GLY A 94 9.54 -4.65 14.94
N ASN A 95 8.79 -3.55 15.00
CA ASN A 95 7.54 -3.47 15.77
C ASN A 95 6.49 -4.48 15.27
N PHE A 96 6.30 -4.58 13.96
CA PHE A 96 5.32 -5.49 13.37
C PHE A 96 5.68 -6.95 13.66
N VAL A 97 6.93 -7.36 13.44
CA VAL A 97 7.42 -8.73 13.70
C VAL A 97 7.28 -9.08 15.18
N ASN A 98 7.71 -8.20 16.08
CA ASN A 98 7.54 -8.40 17.52
C ASN A 98 6.09 -8.64 17.94
N LEU A 99 5.14 -7.91 17.37
CA LEU A 99 3.71 -8.13 17.61
C LEU A 99 3.21 -9.44 17.01
N VAL A 100 3.72 -9.85 15.84
CA VAL A 100 3.42 -11.16 15.22
C VAL A 100 3.89 -12.29 16.12
N GLU A 101 5.14 -12.24 16.62
CA GLU A 101 5.71 -13.27 17.49
C GLU A 101 4.99 -13.40 18.84
N GLN A 102 4.39 -12.31 19.32
CA GLN A 102 3.54 -12.32 20.52
C GLN A 102 2.11 -12.83 20.27
N GLY A 103 1.76 -13.21 19.03
CA GLY A 103 0.40 -13.60 18.67
C GLY A 103 -0.63 -12.46 18.75
N TYR A 104 -0.16 -11.20 18.77
CA TYR A 104 -1.01 -10.02 18.96
C TYR A 104 -2.11 -9.90 17.89
N TYR A 105 -1.85 -10.36 16.69
CA TYR A 105 -2.77 -10.25 15.56
C TYR A 105 -3.77 -11.40 15.47
N ASP A 106 -3.62 -12.46 16.26
CA ASP A 106 -4.47 -13.63 16.20
C ASP A 106 -5.93 -13.29 16.54
N GLY A 107 -6.84 -13.74 15.70
CA GLY A 107 -8.28 -13.47 15.86
C GLY A 107 -8.72 -12.05 15.52
N LEU A 108 -7.83 -11.15 15.15
CA LEU A 108 -8.20 -9.78 14.77
C LEU A 108 -8.91 -9.74 13.41
N LYS A 109 -9.78 -8.76 13.25
CA LYS A 109 -10.60 -8.58 12.04
C LYS A 109 -10.03 -7.49 11.15
N PHE A 110 -10.23 -7.60 9.85
CA PHE A 110 -10.19 -6.45 8.94
C PHE A 110 -11.42 -5.58 9.22
N HIS A 111 -11.28 -4.65 10.14
CA HIS A 111 -12.40 -3.85 10.65
C HIS A 111 -12.82 -2.71 9.72
N ARG A 112 -11.98 -2.38 8.73
CA ARG A 112 -12.27 -1.34 7.75
C ARG A 112 -11.80 -1.78 6.37
N VAL A 113 -12.74 -1.98 5.46
CA VAL A 113 -12.47 -2.31 4.06
C VAL A 113 -13.14 -1.26 3.19
N LEU A 114 -12.34 -0.54 2.41
CA LEU A 114 -12.82 0.45 1.45
C LEU A 114 -12.53 -0.04 0.05
N GLU A 115 -13.59 -0.30 -0.70
CA GLU A 115 -13.49 -0.71 -2.09
C GLU A 115 -12.63 0.26 -2.90
N ASN A 116 -11.80 -0.27 -3.77
CA ASN A 116 -10.86 0.51 -4.60
C ASN A 116 -9.86 1.37 -3.81
N PHE A 117 -9.60 1.04 -2.54
CA PHE A 117 -8.63 1.77 -1.74
C PHE A 117 -7.75 0.82 -0.91
N MET A 118 -8.27 0.29 0.22
CA MET A 118 -7.47 -0.56 1.11
C MET A 118 -8.31 -1.40 2.06
N ALA A 119 -7.72 -2.43 2.67
CA ALA A 119 -8.22 -3.15 3.83
C ALA A 119 -7.33 -2.89 5.04
N GLN A 120 -7.91 -2.52 6.19
CA GLN A 120 -7.21 -2.17 7.42
C GLN A 120 -7.56 -3.14 8.55
N THR A 121 -6.54 -3.55 9.30
CA THR A 121 -6.61 -4.48 10.43
C THR A 121 -5.67 -4.05 11.56
N GLY A 122 -5.42 -4.94 12.54
CA GLY A 122 -4.46 -4.70 13.63
C GLY A 122 -5.02 -3.91 14.81
N CYS A 123 -6.34 -3.69 14.87
CA CYS A 123 -7.00 -3.05 16.00
C CYS A 123 -7.56 -4.12 16.95
N PRO A 124 -7.07 -4.24 18.21
CA PRO A 124 -7.57 -5.24 19.15
C PRO A 124 -9.04 -5.04 19.54
N LYS A 125 -9.55 -3.81 19.45
CA LYS A 125 -10.96 -3.50 19.70
C LYS A 125 -11.86 -3.72 18.48
N GLY A 126 -11.27 -3.84 17.27
CA GLY A 126 -12.00 -4.03 16.02
C GLY A 126 -12.81 -2.82 15.54
N ASP A 127 -12.57 -1.64 16.08
CA ASP A 127 -13.26 -0.37 15.73
C ASP A 127 -12.32 0.75 15.25
N GLY A 128 -11.00 0.46 15.19
CA GLY A 128 -9.97 1.42 14.80
C GLY A 128 -9.42 2.27 15.95
N SER A 129 -9.96 2.19 17.17
CA SER A 129 -9.51 2.99 18.31
C SER A 129 -8.44 2.31 19.17
N GLY A 130 -8.23 0.99 19.03
CA GLY A 130 -7.29 0.21 19.81
C GLY A 130 -5.88 0.19 19.22
N GLY A 131 -4.90 -0.15 20.07
CA GLY A 131 -3.50 -0.29 19.70
C GLY A 131 -2.71 -1.02 20.80
N PRO A 132 -1.38 -1.14 20.65
CA PRO A 132 -0.54 -1.95 21.53
C PRO A 132 -0.17 -1.27 22.86
N GLY A 133 -0.68 -0.07 23.12
CA GLY A 133 -0.37 0.69 24.33
C GLY A 133 0.81 1.65 24.20
N TYR A 134 1.47 1.67 23.04
CA TYR A 134 2.57 2.58 22.71
C TYR A 134 2.43 3.11 21.27
N ARG A 135 3.38 3.96 20.85
CA ARG A 135 3.41 4.56 19.51
C ARG A 135 4.80 4.44 18.92
N ILE A 136 4.85 4.36 17.60
CA ILE A 136 6.08 4.35 16.80
C ILE A 136 6.15 5.58 15.89
N TYR A 137 7.37 5.94 15.50
CA TYR A 137 7.61 7.05 14.57
C TYR A 137 7.22 6.70 13.14
N CYS A 138 6.93 7.73 12.34
CA CYS A 138 6.67 7.59 10.91
C CYS A 138 7.99 7.68 10.15
N GLU A 139 8.58 6.56 9.80
CA GLU A 139 9.86 6.52 9.08
C GLU A 139 9.79 7.19 7.71
N CYS A 140 8.62 7.25 7.08
CA CYS A 140 8.40 8.02 5.85
C CYS A 140 8.63 9.54 5.99
N LEU A 141 8.73 10.08 7.23
CA LEU A 141 9.02 11.48 7.49
C LEU A 141 10.51 11.72 7.81
N THR A 142 11.24 10.69 8.18
CA THR A 142 12.64 10.78 8.62
C THR A 142 13.63 10.18 7.61
N ARG A 143 13.14 9.39 6.67
CA ARG A 143 13.94 8.68 5.68
C ARG A 143 13.60 9.16 4.26
N ASN A 144 14.62 9.42 3.46
CA ASN A 144 14.45 9.83 2.05
C ASN A 144 14.21 8.64 1.10
N ASP A 145 14.58 7.44 1.53
CA ASP A 145 14.50 6.17 0.77
C ASP A 145 13.16 5.45 0.95
N HIS A 146 12.16 6.07 1.58
CA HIS A 146 10.86 5.46 1.84
C HIS A 146 10.17 4.97 0.56
N ARG A 147 9.63 3.76 0.61
CA ARG A 147 8.91 3.11 -0.50
C ARG A 147 7.58 3.81 -0.80
N LYS A 148 7.17 3.73 -2.05
CA LYS A 148 5.87 4.27 -2.52
C LYS A 148 4.77 3.22 -2.44
N PHE A 149 3.52 3.67 -2.38
CA PHE A 149 2.37 2.78 -2.33
C PHE A 149 1.91 2.37 -3.72
N PHE A 150 2.04 1.08 -4.01
CA PHE A 150 1.49 0.39 -5.18
C PHE A 150 0.40 -0.59 -4.76
N THR A 151 -0.15 -1.36 -5.70
CA THR A 151 -1.10 -2.43 -5.37
C THR A 151 -0.42 -3.48 -4.49
N GLY A 152 -1.08 -3.90 -3.42
CA GLY A 152 -0.54 -4.86 -2.46
C GLY A 152 0.45 -4.30 -1.45
N SER A 153 0.71 -2.98 -1.42
CA SER A 153 1.61 -2.40 -0.42
C SER A 153 1.01 -2.42 0.99
N LEU A 154 1.84 -2.72 1.99
CA LEU A 154 1.52 -2.57 3.40
C LEU A 154 1.87 -1.17 3.88
N GLY A 155 0.94 -0.54 4.60
CA GLY A 155 1.16 0.74 5.22
C GLY A 155 0.79 0.76 6.69
N MET A 156 1.60 1.44 7.51
CA MET A 156 1.28 1.66 8.92
C MET A 156 0.16 2.70 9.05
N ALA A 157 -0.95 2.30 9.67
CA ALA A 157 -2.06 3.21 9.94
C ALA A 157 -1.77 4.05 11.19
N HIS A 158 -2.19 5.31 11.15
CA HIS A 158 -2.07 6.21 12.30
C HIS A 158 -3.09 7.36 12.25
N GLY A 159 -3.44 7.94 13.38
CA GLY A 159 -4.37 9.08 13.51
C GLY A 159 -3.71 10.45 13.30
N GLY A 160 -2.38 10.50 13.24
CA GLY A 160 -1.54 11.69 13.00
C GLY A 160 -0.08 11.28 12.92
N PRO A 161 0.87 12.19 12.59
CA PRO A 161 2.29 11.88 12.57
C PRO A 161 2.76 11.24 13.86
N ASN A 162 3.60 10.21 13.77
CA ASN A 162 4.21 9.51 14.92
C ASN A 162 3.19 8.91 15.91
N THR A 163 2.04 8.48 15.43
CA THR A 163 1.02 7.80 16.24
C THR A 163 0.68 6.39 15.71
N GLY A 164 1.57 5.80 14.92
CA GLY A 164 1.51 4.40 14.52
C GLY A 164 1.62 3.46 15.73
N GLY A 165 1.14 2.24 15.58
CA GLY A 165 1.20 1.22 16.64
C GLY A 165 1.09 -0.18 16.05
N SER A 166 -0.09 -0.80 16.17
CA SER A 166 -0.35 -2.13 15.62
C SER A 166 -1.19 -2.15 14.34
N GLN A 167 -1.93 -1.07 14.06
CA GLN A 167 -2.83 -1.08 12.93
C GLN A 167 -2.09 -0.88 11.61
N PHE A 168 -2.41 -1.70 10.62
CA PHE A 168 -1.86 -1.60 9.29
C PHE A 168 -2.94 -1.83 8.22
N PHE A 169 -2.62 -1.48 7.00
CA PHE A 169 -3.51 -1.68 5.86
C PHE A 169 -2.78 -2.23 4.65
N ILE A 170 -3.53 -2.90 3.78
CA ILE A 170 -3.08 -3.40 2.48
C ILE A 170 -3.82 -2.63 1.40
N THR A 171 -3.10 -2.04 0.45
CA THR A 171 -3.68 -1.26 -0.65
C THR A 171 -4.16 -2.15 -1.79
N PHE A 172 -5.31 -1.81 -2.38
CA PHE A 172 -5.85 -2.53 -3.56
C PHE A 172 -5.40 -1.93 -4.89
N ARG A 173 -4.72 -0.78 -4.86
CA ARG A 173 -4.23 -0.05 -6.03
C ARG A 173 -3.10 0.91 -5.64
N PRO A 174 -2.37 1.48 -6.62
CA PRO A 174 -1.44 2.57 -6.35
C PRO A 174 -2.14 3.73 -5.64
N THR A 175 -1.55 4.23 -4.54
CA THR A 175 -2.21 5.19 -3.65
C THR A 175 -1.26 6.34 -3.32
N ALA A 176 -1.06 7.22 -4.32
CA ALA A 176 -0.08 8.31 -4.27
C ALA A 176 -0.27 9.29 -3.11
N ASN A 177 -1.52 9.52 -2.70
CA ASN A 177 -1.85 10.42 -1.59
C ASN A 177 -1.33 9.94 -0.22
N LEU A 178 -0.85 8.71 -0.12
CA LEU A 178 -0.23 8.15 1.10
C LEU A 178 1.29 8.26 1.09
N ASN A 179 1.91 8.48 -0.06
CA ASN A 179 3.37 8.62 -0.18
C ASN A 179 3.88 9.77 0.68
N GLY A 180 4.92 9.50 1.49
CA GLY A 180 5.47 10.47 2.44
C GLY A 180 4.56 10.86 3.61
N LYS A 181 3.40 10.21 3.76
CA LYS A 181 2.45 10.45 4.86
C LYS A 181 2.20 9.20 5.70
N ARG A 182 2.50 8.04 5.17
CA ARG A 182 2.39 6.74 5.84
C ARG A 182 3.65 5.94 5.53
N THR A 183 4.16 5.22 6.50
CA THR A 183 5.29 4.32 6.29
C THR A 183 4.80 3.11 5.50
N CYS A 184 5.35 2.93 4.29
CA CYS A 184 5.19 1.72 3.50
C CYS A 184 6.29 0.75 3.95
N PHE A 185 5.91 -0.37 4.54
CA PHE A 185 6.87 -1.28 5.20
C PHE A 185 6.83 -2.72 4.70
N GLY A 186 6.09 -2.98 3.63
CA GLY A 186 6.01 -4.31 3.02
C GLY A 186 5.11 -4.36 1.81
N ARG A 187 4.99 -5.57 1.25
CA ARG A 187 4.08 -5.87 0.13
C ARG A 187 3.55 -7.29 0.21
N VAL A 188 2.39 -7.52 -0.39
CA VAL A 188 1.87 -8.86 -0.70
C VAL A 188 2.62 -9.42 -1.90
N ILE A 189 2.96 -10.73 -1.85
CA ILE A 189 3.61 -11.49 -2.93
C ILE A 189 2.76 -12.68 -3.34
#